data_914ab9cb6298809a38c0303c4b68b3fd
#
_entry.id   914ab9cb6298809a38c0303c4b68b3fd
#
_cell.length_a   1.000
_cell.length_b   1.000
_cell.length_c   1.000
_cell.angle_alpha   90.00
_cell.angle_beta   90.00
_cell.angle_gamma   90.00
#
_symmetry.space_group_name_H-M   'P 1'
#
loop_
_entity.id
_entity.type
_entity.pdbx_description
1 polymer ?
#
loop_
_entity_poly.entity_id
_entity_poly.type
_entity_poly.pdbx_seq_one_letter_code
_entity_poly.pdbx_strand_id
1 'polypeptide(L)'
;MKQVKAIITGVAHVSTSGINLTEAVNLAHEARRNRLKVIEGALTIENQLETIIQHYFFGTSHEKRAVFKSIVLDSDWCSFAAKRKLITYIIDEQNLLEGRAKNDFDKLMRDVMSIRNAFAHGKFSSDDKRVWLSYFEGKPRNKELTDDYLTEVETFLRRGFDSVFQLSVKIGATKPTESTA
;
A
#
# COMPACT_ATOMS: atom_id res chain seq x y z
N MET A 1 7.09 38.58 -8.34
CA MET A 1 7.01 37.24 -7.69
C MET A 1 7.70 36.22 -8.60
N LYS A 2 8.83 35.65 -8.19
CA LYS A 2 9.50 34.62 -8.94
C LYS A 2 8.97 33.27 -8.48
N GLN A 3 8.30 32.52 -9.37
CA GLN A 3 7.97 31.12 -9.12
C GLN A 3 9.20 30.26 -9.35
N VAL A 4 9.67 29.57 -8.31
CA VAL A 4 10.69 28.53 -8.46
C VAL A 4 9.94 27.22 -8.69
N LYS A 5 9.96 26.72 -9.94
CA LYS A 5 9.51 25.37 -10.28
C LYS A 5 10.59 24.37 -9.84
N ALA A 6 10.39 23.69 -8.74
CA ALA A 6 11.14 22.47 -8.47
C ALA A 6 10.51 21.34 -9.30
N ILE A 7 11.19 20.88 -10.34
CA ILE A 7 10.79 19.71 -11.12
C ILE A 7 11.18 18.48 -10.31
N ILE A 8 10.29 18.10 -9.42
CA ILE A 8 10.26 16.73 -8.89
C ILE A 8 9.09 16.08 -9.65
N THR A 9 9.29 14.92 -10.22
CA THR A 9 8.23 14.12 -10.86
C THR A 9 7.13 13.83 -9.83
N GLY A 10 6.17 14.73 -9.78
CA GLY A 10 5.15 14.90 -8.78
C GLY A 10 5.22 16.35 -8.34
N VAL A 11 4.48 17.22 -9.03
CA VAL A 11 4.56 18.69 -8.91
C VAL A 11 4.25 19.12 -7.48
N ALA A 12 5.28 19.52 -6.72
CA ALA A 12 5.09 20.31 -5.52
C ALA A 12 5.02 21.80 -5.97
N HIS A 13 3.89 22.46 -5.82
CA HIS A 13 3.78 23.90 -5.97
C HIS A 13 4.24 24.56 -4.67
N VAL A 14 5.38 25.24 -4.70
CA VAL A 14 5.85 26.05 -3.58
C VAL A 14 5.50 27.50 -3.88
N SER A 15 4.65 28.13 -3.06
CA SER A 15 4.37 29.57 -3.12
C SER A 15 5.41 30.30 -2.26
N THR A 16 6.26 31.13 -2.88
CA THR A 16 7.44 31.74 -2.25
C THR A 16 7.22 33.17 -1.81
N SER A 17 6.35 33.43 -0.84
CA SER A 17 6.39 34.71 -0.13
C SER A 17 6.84 34.47 1.32
N GLY A 18 8.16 34.65 1.57
CA GLY A 18 8.71 34.61 2.93
C GLY A 18 9.25 33.27 3.43
N ILE A 19 9.37 32.23 2.57
CA ILE A 19 9.76 30.87 2.96
C ILE A 19 11.28 30.70 2.99
N ASN A 20 11.79 30.06 4.02
CA ASN A 20 13.13 29.47 4.03
C ASN A 20 13.19 28.32 3.00
N LEU A 21 13.86 28.55 1.87
CA LEU A 21 13.97 27.59 0.77
C LEU A 21 14.50 26.24 1.23
N THR A 22 15.42 26.22 2.19
CA THR A 22 16.00 24.99 2.75
C THR A 22 14.94 24.17 3.49
N GLU A 23 14.07 24.80 4.25
CA GLU A 23 12.97 24.16 4.96
C GLU A 23 11.95 23.54 4.01
N ALA A 24 11.55 24.28 2.98
CA ALA A 24 10.62 23.78 1.94
C ALA A 24 11.19 22.58 1.18
N VAL A 25 12.50 22.58 0.87
CA VAL A 25 13.19 21.45 0.23
C VAL A 25 13.22 20.23 1.16
N ASN A 26 13.50 20.41 2.44
CA ASN A 26 13.51 19.32 3.41
C ASN A 26 12.12 18.68 3.56
N LEU A 27 11.07 19.49 3.68
CA LEU A 27 9.68 19.02 3.74
C LEU A 27 9.29 18.22 2.47
N ALA A 28 9.69 18.69 1.30
CA ALA A 28 9.43 17.97 0.04
C ALA A 28 10.17 16.63 -0.02
N HIS A 29 11.41 16.56 0.45
CA HIS A 29 12.17 15.31 0.54
C HIS A 29 11.56 14.33 1.54
N GLU A 30 11.09 14.82 2.67
CA GLU A 30 10.41 14.00 3.68
C GLU A 30 9.08 13.45 3.16
N ALA A 31 8.26 14.29 2.55
CA ALA A 31 7.02 13.85 1.91
C ALA A 31 7.26 12.75 0.86
N ARG A 32 8.33 12.89 0.05
CA ARG A 32 8.73 11.86 -0.92
C ARG A 32 9.14 10.55 -0.24
N ARG A 33 9.95 10.61 0.84
CA ARG A 33 10.34 9.41 1.59
C ARG A 33 9.12 8.70 2.18
N ASN A 34 8.20 9.44 2.80
CA ASN A 34 6.98 8.89 3.37
C ASN A 34 6.07 8.28 2.30
N ARG A 35 5.96 8.93 1.12
CA ARG A 35 5.26 8.36 -0.03
C ARG A 35 5.83 6.99 -0.42
N LEU A 36 7.16 6.88 -0.55
CA LEU A 36 7.83 5.63 -0.93
C LEU A 36 7.58 4.55 0.11
N LYS A 37 7.74 4.83 1.41
CA LYS A 37 7.47 3.87 2.49
C LYS A 37 6.05 3.31 2.44
N VAL A 38 5.06 4.17 2.24
CA VAL A 38 3.65 3.74 2.17
C VAL A 38 3.40 2.86 0.95
N ILE A 39 3.93 3.23 -0.21
CA ILE A 39 3.80 2.44 -1.44
C ILE A 39 4.51 1.08 -1.29
N GLU A 40 5.73 1.05 -0.79
CA GLU A 40 6.49 -0.18 -0.54
C GLU A 40 5.80 -1.10 0.47
N GLY A 41 5.26 -0.55 1.56
CA GLY A 41 4.47 -1.31 2.52
C GLY A 41 3.24 -1.97 1.90
N ALA A 42 2.52 -1.24 1.06
CA ALA A 42 1.35 -1.78 0.35
C ALA A 42 1.74 -2.83 -0.72
N LEU A 43 2.86 -2.63 -1.45
CA LEU A 43 3.40 -3.61 -2.38
C LEU A 43 3.84 -4.90 -1.68
N THR A 44 4.41 -4.79 -0.48
CA THR A 44 4.77 -5.97 0.33
C THR A 44 3.52 -6.80 0.66
N ILE A 45 2.42 -6.15 1.03
CA ILE A 45 1.13 -6.83 1.26
C ILE A 45 0.64 -7.47 -0.05
N GLU A 46 0.69 -6.77 -1.17
CA GLU A 46 0.27 -7.27 -2.48
C GLU A 46 1.08 -8.52 -2.89
N ASN A 47 2.40 -8.49 -2.74
CA ASN A 47 3.28 -9.63 -3.01
C ASN A 47 2.92 -10.85 -2.13
N GLN A 48 2.52 -10.62 -0.89
CA GLN A 48 2.11 -11.71 -0.01
C GLN A 48 0.75 -12.31 -0.45
N LEU A 49 -0.19 -11.49 -0.94
CA LEU A 49 -1.42 -12.00 -1.57
C LEU A 49 -1.11 -12.85 -2.80
N GLU A 50 -0.15 -12.42 -3.65
CA GLU A 50 0.29 -13.21 -4.81
C GLU A 50 0.89 -14.56 -4.40
N THR A 51 1.65 -14.60 -3.32
CA THR A 51 2.22 -15.84 -2.76
C THR A 51 1.12 -16.82 -2.37
N ILE A 52 0.06 -16.35 -1.73
CA ILE A 52 -1.10 -17.17 -1.38
C ILE A 52 -1.80 -17.70 -2.64
N ILE A 53 -2.06 -16.83 -3.62
CA ILE A 53 -2.72 -17.19 -4.88
C ILE A 53 -1.90 -18.26 -5.61
N GLN A 54 -0.59 -18.05 -5.75
CA GLN A 54 0.30 -19.01 -6.42
C GLN A 54 0.33 -20.36 -5.69
N HIS A 55 0.36 -20.35 -4.35
CA HIS A 55 0.35 -21.57 -3.56
C HIS A 55 -0.96 -22.33 -3.74
N TYR A 56 -2.08 -21.65 -3.71
CA TYR A 56 -3.39 -22.27 -3.87
C TYR A 56 -3.53 -22.99 -5.20
N PHE A 57 -3.13 -22.36 -6.31
CA PHE A 57 -3.30 -22.95 -7.64
C PHE A 57 -2.23 -23.96 -8.04
N PHE A 58 -1.00 -23.82 -7.54
CA PHE A 58 0.16 -24.60 -8.04
C PHE A 58 0.94 -25.33 -6.94
N GLY A 59 0.51 -25.27 -5.70
CA GLY A 59 1.21 -25.92 -4.59
C GLY A 59 2.66 -25.48 -4.51
N THR A 60 3.63 -26.42 -4.54
CA THR A 60 5.08 -26.17 -4.46
C THR A 60 5.79 -26.08 -5.81
N SER A 61 5.07 -26.15 -6.94
CA SER A 61 5.67 -26.11 -8.28
C SER A 61 6.24 -24.72 -8.61
N HIS A 62 7.55 -24.55 -8.44
CA HIS A 62 8.25 -23.29 -8.69
C HIS A 62 8.10 -22.80 -10.13
N GLU A 63 8.23 -23.69 -11.12
CA GLU A 63 8.15 -23.32 -12.54
C GLU A 63 6.76 -22.78 -12.90
N LYS A 64 5.69 -23.49 -12.54
CA LYS A 64 4.31 -23.05 -12.81
C LYS A 64 3.98 -21.75 -12.10
N ARG A 65 4.46 -21.56 -10.87
CA ARG A 65 4.29 -20.31 -10.12
C ARG A 65 4.96 -19.14 -10.83
N ALA A 66 6.21 -19.30 -11.28
CA ALA A 66 6.96 -18.25 -11.96
C ALA A 66 6.28 -17.82 -13.27
N VAL A 67 5.83 -18.79 -14.08
CA VAL A 67 5.09 -18.52 -15.30
C VAL A 67 3.77 -17.81 -15.02
N PHE A 68 2.99 -18.30 -14.07
CA PHE A 68 1.71 -17.68 -13.68
C PHE A 68 1.91 -16.26 -13.14
N LYS A 69 2.94 -16.04 -12.30
CA LYS A 69 3.27 -14.71 -11.82
C LYS A 69 3.54 -13.76 -12.97
N SER A 70 4.45 -14.10 -13.87
CA SER A 70 4.89 -13.21 -14.95
C SER A 70 3.78 -12.92 -15.98
N ILE A 71 2.93 -13.90 -16.29
CA ILE A 71 1.89 -13.73 -17.31
C ILE A 71 0.60 -13.15 -16.72
N VAL A 72 0.25 -13.53 -15.48
CA VAL A 72 -1.04 -13.20 -14.88
C VAL A 72 -0.91 -12.14 -13.80
N LEU A 73 -0.14 -12.40 -12.74
CA LEU A 73 -0.15 -11.55 -11.55
C LEU A 73 0.58 -10.22 -11.76
N ASP A 74 1.63 -10.20 -12.58
CA ASP A 74 2.40 -8.99 -12.92
C ASP A 74 1.79 -8.21 -14.12
N SER A 75 0.68 -8.69 -14.69
CA SER A 75 0.00 -8.02 -15.79
C SER A 75 -0.83 -6.81 -15.33
N ASP A 76 -0.96 -5.81 -16.18
CA ASP A 76 -1.71 -4.58 -15.89
C ASP A 76 -3.19 -4.82 -15.54
N TRP A 77 -3.79 -5.89 -16.06
CA TRP A 77 -5.18 -6.24 -15.76
C TRP A 77 -5.36 -6.96 -14.43
N CYS A 78 -4.32 -7.57 -13.85
CA CYS A 78 -4.37 -8.21 -12.54
C CYS A 78 -4.10 -7.21 -11.40
N SER A 79 -4.99 -6.23 -11.27
CA SER A 79 -4.89 -5.19 -10.25
C SER A 79 -4.97 -5.75 -8.82
N PHE A 80 -4.58 -4.95 -7.83
CA PHE A 80 -4.77 -5.26 -6.41
C PHE A 80 -6.23 -5.66 -6.11
N ALA A 81 -7.21 -5.00 -6.74
CA ALA A 81 -8.62 -5.34 -6.57
C ALA A 81 -8.96 -6.75 -7.11
N ALA A 82 -8.34 -7.15 -8.24
CA ALA A 82 -8.49 -8.50 -8.79
C ALA A 82 -7.86 -9.55 -7.86
N LYS A 83 -6.64 -9.31 -7.37
CA LYS A 83 -5.96 -10.18 -6.41
C LYS A 83 -6.76 -10.34 -5.11
N ARG A 84 -7.30 -9.24 -4.58
CA ARG A 84 -8.19 -9.27 -3.41
C ARG A 84 -9.42 -10.17 -3.63
N LYS A 85 -10.07 -10.10 -4.80
CA LYS A 85 -11.21 -10.97 -5.13
C LYS A 85 -10.81 -12.44 -5.17
N LEU A 86 -9.65 -12.77 -5.74
CA LEU A 86 -9.11 -14.14 -5.73
C LEU A 86 -8.86 -14.63 -4.30
N ILE A 87 -8.30 -13.78 -3.44
CA ILE A 87 -8.09 -14.12 -2.03
C ILE A 87 -9.43 -14.36 -1.31
N THR A 88 -10.45 -13.53 -1.56
CA THR A 88 -11.79 -13.74 -0.99
C THR A 88 -12.37 -15.10 -1.41
N TYR A 89 -12.22 -15.47 -2.68
CA TYR A 89 -12.61 -16.79 -3.17
C TYR A 89 -11.84 -17.92 -2.47
N ILE A 90 -10.52 -17.80 -2.31
CA ILE A 90 -9.68 -18.80 -1.63
C ILE A 90 -10.08 -18.93 -0.15
N ILE A 91 -10.37 -17.83 0.53
CA ILE A 91 -10.84 -17.82 1.92
C ILE A 91 -12.15 -18.63 2.03
N ASP A 92 -13.06 -18.45 1.09
CA ASP A 92 -14.35 -19.16 1.10
C ASP A 92 -14.18 -20.65 0.81
N GLU A 93 -13.45 -20.96 -0.25
CA GLU A 93 -13.24 -22.35 -0.68
C GLU A 93 -12.53 -23.20 0.38
N GLN A 94 -11.57 -22.59 1.10
CA GLN A 94 -10.76 -23.28 2.11
C GLN A 94 -11.27 -23.04 3.55
N ASN A 95 -12.38 -22.33 3.72
CA ASN A 95 -12.96 -22.00 5.04
C ASN A 95 -11.92 -21.39 6.02
N LEU A 96 -11.04 -20.49 5.52
CA LEU A 96 -9.94 -19.93 6.30
C LEU A 96 -10.37 -18.87 7.30
N LEU A 97 -11.38 -18.09 6.96
CA LEU A 97 -11.99 -17.06 7.79
C LEU A 97 -13.51 -17.07 7.62
N GLU A 98 -14.23 -16.88 8.72
CA GLU A 98 -15.70 -16.88 8.75
C GLU A 98 -16.26 -15.60 9.36
N GLY A 99 -17.51 -15.29 9.03
CA GLY A 99 -18.31 -14.26 9.66
C GLY A 99 -17.61 -12.90 9.73
N ARG A 100 -17.45 -12.37 10.93
CA ARG A 100 -16.85 -11.06 11.18
C ARG A 100 -15.39 -11.00 10.75
N ALA A 101 -14.61 -12.05 10.98
CA ALA A 101 -13.18 -12.05 10.65
C ALA A 101 -12.94 -11.91 9.14
N LYS A 102 -13.77 -12.54 8.29
CA LYS A 102 -13.72 -12.38 6.85
C LYS A 102 -14.07 -10.96 6.42
N ASN A 103 -15.13 -10.38 6.99
CA ASN A 103 -15.55 -9.00 6.66
C ASN A 103 -14.49 -7.98 7.07
N ASP A 104 -13.87 -8.15 8.24
CA ASP A 104 -12.81 -7.28 8.74
C ASP A 104 -11.55 -7.39 7.86
N PHE A 105 -11.19 -8.60 7.40
CA PHE A 105 -10.10 -8.80 6.46
C PHE A 105 -10.36 -8.13 5.11
N ASP A 106 -11.55 -8.32 4.52
CA ASP A 106 -11.89 -7.72 3.24
C ASP A 106 -11.93 -6.18 3.31
N LYS A 107 -12.44 -5.62 4.41
CA LYS A 107 -12.40 -4.19 4.68
C LYS A 107 -10.96 -3.70 4.78
N LEU A 108 -10.12 -4.38 5.56
CA LEU A 108 -8.70 -4.02 5.76
C LEU A 108 -7.97 -3.98 4.41
N MET A 109 -8.19 -4.95 3.53
CA MET A 109 -7.56 -4.97 2.20
C MET A 109 -8.07 -3.85 1.29
N ARG A 110 -9.34 -3.46 1.37
CA ARG A 110 -9.86 -2.29 0.65
C ARG A 110 -9.21 -1.01 1.13
N ASP A 111 -9.07 -0.86 2.43
CA ASP A 111 -8.49 0.34 3.02
C ASP A 111 -6.99 0.44 2.70
N VAL A 112 -6.23 -0.67 2.70
CA VAL A 112 -4.83 -0.74 2.22
C VAL A 112 -4.75 -0.27 0.77
N MET A 113 -5.62 -0.76 -0.11
CA MET A 113 -5.68 -0.34 -1.51
C MET A 113 -5.99 1.16 -1.65
N SER A 114 -6.92 1.68 -0.85
CA SER A 114 -7.28 3.11 -0.85
C SER A 114 -6.10 3.99 -0.44
N ILE A 115 -5.41 3.64 0.65
CA ILE A 115 -4.21 4.33 1.12
C ILE A 115 -3.11 4.30 0.03
N ARG A 116 -2.82 3.12 -0.52
CA ARG A 116 -1.83 2.97 -1.59
C ARG A 116 -2.16 3.86 -2.78
N ASN A 117 -3.41 3.88 -3.22
CA ASN A 117 -3.85 4.70 -4.35
C ASN A 117 -3.78 6.20 -4.03
N ALA A 118 -4.13 6.62 -2.83
CA ALA A 118 -4.00 8.00 -2.39
C ALA A 118 -2.53 8.47 -2.47
N PHE A 119 -1.59 7.68 -1.96
CA PHE A 119 -0.17 8.00 -2.00
C PHE A 119 0.45 7.85 -3.39
N ALA A 120 0.03 6.87 -4.20
CA ALA A 120 0.56 6.65 -5.55
C ALA A 120 0.12 7.74 -6.54
N HIS A 121 -1.14 8.15 -6.49
CA HIS A 121 -1.76 9.03 -7.48
C HIS A 121 -2.10 10.43 -6.95
N GLY A 122 -2.04 10.62 -5.65
CA GLY A 122 -2.31 11.92 -5.02
C GLY A 122 -1.24 12.96 -5.32
N LYS A 123 -1.64 14.22 -5.22
CA LYS A 123 -0.76 15.38 -5.37
C LYS A 123 -0.30 15.85 -3.99
N PHE A 124 1.01 16.04 -3.87
CA PHE A 124 1.59 16.63 -2.67
C PHE A 124 1.74 18.13 -2.86
N SER A 125 1.33 18.90 -1.88
CA SER A 125 1.55 20.34 -1.79
C SER A 125 2.07 20.67 -0.40
N SER A 126 2.83 21.74 -0.27
CA SER A 126 3.32 22.23 1.01
C SER A 126 3.09 23.73 1.13
N ASP A 127 2.78 24.20 2.34
CA ASP A 127 3.02 25.57 2.79
C ASP A 127 4.32 25.61 3.60
N ASP A 128 4.55 26.69 4.38
CA ASP A 128 5.82 26.92 5.09
C ASP A 128 6.13 25.87 6.16
N LYS A 129 5.12 25.12 6.65
CA LYS A 129 5.28 24.21 7.81
C LYS A 129 4.56 22.89 7.66
N ARG A 130 3.70 22.75 6.65
CA ARG A 130 2.80 21.62 6.51
C ARG A 130 2.87 21.02 5.12
N VAL A 131 2.66 19.72 5.05
CA VAL A 131 2.53 18.98 3.80
C VAL A 131 1.14 18.40 3.71
N TRP A 132 0.54 18.51 2.54
CA TRP A 132 -0.80 18.05 2.24
C TRP A 132 -0.78 17.00 1.14
N LEU A 133 -1.61 15.99 1.29
CA LEU A 133 -1.91 15.01 0.27
C LEU A 133 -3.35 15.23 -0.24
N SER A 134 -3.47 15.65 -1.50
CA SER A 134 -4.75 15.81 -2.18
C SER A 134 -4.99 14.62 -3.10
N TYR A 135 -6.11 13.93 -2.94
CA TYR A 135 -6.46 12.75 -3.73
C TYR A 135 -7.97 12.64 -3.95
N PHE A 136 -8.38 11.73 -4.82
CA PHE A 136 -9.79 11.49 -5.11
C PHE A 136 -10.21 10.10 -4.62
N GLU A 137 -11.25 10.08 -3.77
CA GLU A 137 -11.87 8.87 -3.24
C GLU A 137 -13.39 9.03 -3.25
N GLY A 138 -14.00 8.83 -4.43
CA GLY A 138 -15.42 9.16 -4.66
C GLY A 138 -15.74 10.65 -4.59
N LYS A 139 -14.91 11.42 -3.87
CA LYS A 139 -14.93 12.88 -3.79
C LYS A 139 -13.51 13.41 -3.55
N PRO A 140 -13.23 14.69 -3.82
CA PRO A 140 -11.94 15.28 -3.48
C PRO A 140 -11.68 15.20 -1.97
N ARG A 141 -10.46 14.77 -1.62
CA ARG A 141 -9.95 14.69 -0.26
C ARG A 141 -8.67 15.50 -0.16
N ASN A 142 -8.47 16.11 0.98
CA ASN A 142 -7.22 16.78 1.33
C ASN A 142 -6.84 16.40 2.76
N LYS A 143 -5.66 15.81 2.92
CA LYS A 143 -5.18 15.30 4.21
C LYS A 143 -3.82 15.93 4.53
N GLU A 144 -3.69 16.53 5.70
CA GLU A 144 -2.41 16.97 6.22
C GLU A 144 -1.58 15.75 6.62
N LEU A 145 -0.31 15.72 6.23
CA LEU A 145 0.63 14.65 6.55
C LEU A 145 1.35 14.97 7.86
N THR A 146 0.65 14.85 8.96
CA THR A 146 1.23 14.93 10.30
C THR A 146 1.96 13.65 10.67
N ASP A 147 2.89 13.71 11.63
CA ASP A 147 3.58 12.52 12.16
C ASP A 147 2.59 11.51 12.74
N ASP A 148 1.54 11.98 13.41
CA ASP A 148 0.48 11.12 13.94
C ASP A 148 -0.24 10.38 12.82
N TYR A 149 -0.61 11.08 11.74
CA TYR A 149 -1.24 10.45 10.59
C TYR A 149 -0.33 9.44 9.90
N LEU A 150 0.94 9.75 9.73
CA LEU A 150 1.90 8.82 9.13
C LEU A 150 2.12 7.58 10.01
N THR A 151 2.15 7.74 11.32
CA THR A 151 2.22 6.64 12.29
C THR A 151 0.95 5.77 12.25
N GLU A 152 -0.22 6.39 12.11
CA GLU A 152 -1.49 5.69 11.91
C GLU A 152 -1.47 4.85 10.63
N VAL A 153 -1.00 5.43 9.51
CA VAL A 153 -0.86 4.73 8.23
C VAL A 153 0.12 3.57 8.34
N GLU A 154 1.27 3.75 8.97
CA GLU A 154 2.26 2.69 9.18
C GLU A 154 1.69 1.53 10.01
N THR A 155 1.03 1.85 11.12
CA THR A 155 0.37 0.87 11.99
C THR A 155 -0.69 0.10 11.21
N PHE A 156 -1.44 0.80 10.37
CA PHE A 156 -2.47 0.20 9.53
C PHE A 156 -1.89 -0.77 8.49
N LEU A 157 -0.81 -0.39 7.79
CA LEU A 157 -0.12 -1.25 6.85
C LEU A 157 0.48 -2.49 7.53
N ARG A 158 1.05 -2.33 8.73
CA ARG A 158 1.54 -3.45 9.54
C ARG A 158 0.42 -4.45 9.85
N ARG A 159 -0.73 -3.97 10.32
CA ARG A 159 -1.90 -4.83 10.53
C ARG A 159 -2.34 -5.56 9.25
N GLY A 160 -2.30 -4.87 8.11
CA GLY A 160 -2.56 -5.45 6.80
C GLY A 160 -1.61 -6.59 6.49
N PHE A 161 -0.30 -6.37 6.65
CA PHE A 161 0.73 -7.38 6.45
C PHE A 161 0.53 -8.58 7.40
N ASP A 162 0.37 -8.34 8.69
CA ASP A 162 0.19 -9.40 9.69
C ASP A 162 -1.04 -10.27 9.37
N SER A 163 -2.15 -9.64 8.95
CA SER A 163 -3.37 -10.37 8.57
C SER A 163 -3.15 -11.27 7.35
N VAL A 164 -2.47 -10.78 6.33
CA VAL A 164 -2.15 -11.58 5.12
C VAL A 164 -1.11 -12.64 5.44
N PHE A 165 -0.12 -12.35 6.26
CA PHE A 165 0.87 -13.32 6.70
C PHE A 165 0.22 -14.48 7.46
N GLN A 166 -0.66 -14.20 8.42
CA GLN A 166 -1.42 -15.24 9.13
C GLN A 166 -2.27 -16.10 8.17
N LEU A 167 -2.86 -15.49 7.17
CA LEU A 167 -3.60 -16.22 6.15
C LEU A 167 -2.67 -17.13 5.33
N SER A 168 -1.48 -16.65 4.96
CA SER A 168 -0.49 -17.44 4.22
C SER A 168 0.05 -18.63 5.01
N VAL A 169 0.19 -18.49 6.33
CA VAL A 169 0.55 -19.60 7.23
C VAL A 169 -0.57 -20.63 7.29
N LYS A 170 -1.83 -20.20 7.42
CA LYS A 170 -3.00 -21.11 7.46
C LYS A 170 -3.12 -21.95 6.20
N ILE A 171 -2.83 -21.42 5.04
CA ILE A 171 -2.89 -22.15 3.76
C ILE A 171 -1.59 -22.95 3.48
N GLY A 172 -0.57 -22.86 4.34
CA GLY A 172 0.73 -23.52 4.15
C GLY A 172 1.61 -22.86 3.07
N ALA A 173 1.29 -21.64 2.63
CA ALA A 173 2.07 -20.93 1.64
C ALA A 173 3.38 -20.37 2.23
N THR A 174 3.39 -20.11 3.53
CA THR A 174 4.55 -19.64 4.31
C THR A 174 4.72 -20.51 5.55
N LYS A 175 5.95 -20.88 5.87
CA LYS A 175 6.24 -21.59 7.13
C LYS A 175 6.14 -20.61 8.29
N PRO A 176 5.60 -21.02 9.47
CA PRO A 176 5.67 -20.20 10.67
C PRO A 176 7.14 -19.89 10.96
N THR A 177 7.44 -18.65 11.31
CA THR A 177 8.76 -18.31 11.85
C THR A 177 8.87 -19.01 13.20
N GLU A 178 9.80 -19.96 13.35
CA GLU A 178 10.11 -20.51 14.66
C GLU A 178 10.57 -19.33 15.54
N SER A 179 9.76 -19.01 16.54
CA SER A 179 10.15 -18.07 17.58
C SER A 179 11.33 -18.71 18.30
N THR A 180 12.53 -18.23 18.03
CA THR A 180 13.68 -18.49 18.90
C THR A 180 13.35 -17.94 20.28
N ALA A 181 12.97 -18.86 21.17
CA ALA A 181 12.77 -18.59 22.58
C ALA A 181 14.09 -18.21 23.26
#